data_4274c7ed5764f9774c1f5bd68b6a3d17
#
_entry.id   4274c7ed5764f9774c1f5bd68b6a3d17
#
_cell.length_a   1.000
_cell.length_b   1.000
_cell.length_c   1.000
_cell.angle_alpha   90.00
_cell.angle_beta   90.00
_cell.angle_gamma   90.00
#
_symmetry.space_group_name_H-M   'P 1'
#
loop_
_entity.id
_entity.type
_entity.pdbx_description
1 polymer ?
#
loop_
_entity_poly.entity_id
_entity_poly.type
_entity_poly.pdbx_seq_one_letter_code
_entity_poly.pdbx_strand_id
1 'polypeptide(L)'
;MRKTFFLVAFVVLLVFISCDTPFFSHEGQKVTVMIVGLDYEPRQKDVFDKPIDLKWSSYSVGKLLGTINDSKEFGAALSSSYKEKNVDNQMIFMLSEGDSPDYSNPLYPTATNIISQISSLELDEDDLFVFYYAGHGFLEDDELYFITADKSLGSFCTELKASYLMDAIESVGCRSAVIIDACYSGAFDPKNSSTPNTLTNSLKSIFKENINTEYGYQMSVLAASKWNEKSLENYNVLFNDGNSEIHGHFTGRLLSALNWRHSLSKTTTVENSDGTMIVANGYSSGIVGSLSLDDIYSKLFDERDYPDLYQYPVLYYTNESINLIPAN
;
A
#
# COMPACT_ATOMS: atom_id res chain seq x y z
N MET A 1 48.11 58.59 -39.55
CA MET A 1 47.95 57.79 -38.35
C MET A 1 46.52 57.31 -38.22
N ARG A 2 46.21 56.10 -38.64
CA ARG A 2 44.85 55.51 -38.56
C ARG A 2 44.78 54.62 -37.31
N LYS A 3 43.96 55.00 -36.36
CA LYS A 3 43.67 54.18 -35.18
C LYS A 3 42.57 53.19 -35.52
N THR A 4 42.92 51.89 -35.58
CA THR A 4 41.96 50.82 -35.79
C THR A 4 41.34 50.44 -34.44
N PHE A 5 40.04 50.65 -34.28
CA PHE A 5 39.28 50.18 -33.12
C PHE A 5 38.92 48.71 -33.34
N PHE A 6 39.44 47.84 -32.49
CA PHE A 6 39.01 46.44 -32.38
C PHE A 6 37.77 46.41 -31.49
N LEU A 7 36.62 46.14 -32.11
CA LEU A 7 35.39 45.87 -31.42
C LEU A 7 35.39 44.37 -30.99
N VAL A 8 35.68 44.08 -29.75
CA VAL A 8 35.54 42.74 -29.22
C VAL A 8 34.06 42.52 -28.88
N ALA A 9 33.37 41.82 -29.78
CA ALA A 9 32.02 41.35 -29.52
C ALA A 9 32.08 40.21 -28.47
N PHE A 10 31.70 40.53 -27.24
CA PHE A 10 31.52 39.53 -26.16
C PHE A 10 30.20 38.83 -26.44
N VAL A 11 30.23 37.68 -27.11
CA VAL A 11 29.09 36.78 -27.23
C VAL A 11 28.90 36.13 -25.88
N VAL A 12 27.98 36.67 -25.08
CA VAL A 12 27.51 36.00 -23.86
C VAL A 12 26.64 34.83 -24.31
N LEU A 13 27.23 33.65 -24.35
CA LEU A 13 26.51 32.39 -24.49
C LEU A 13 25.76 32.16 -23.20
N LEU A 14 24.51 32.60 -23.12
CA LEU A 14 23.57 32.18 -22.09
C LEU A 14 23.28 30.69 -22.33
N VAL A 15 24.10 29.87 -21.72
CA VAL A 15 23.74 28.46 -21.49
C VAL A 15 22.57 28.53 -20.52
N PHE A 16 21.37 28.44 -21.03
CA PHE A 16 20.23 28.03 -20.22
C PHE A 16 20.55 26.60 -19.75
N ILE A 17 21.15 26.49 -18.57
CA ILE A 17 21.08 25.26 -17.81
C ILE A 17 19.59 25.16 -17.45
N SER A 18 18.83 24.54 -18.32
CA SER A 18 17.58 23.93 -17.96
C SER A 18 17.98 23.00 -16.80
N CYS A 19 17.56 23.33 -15.60
CA CYS A 19 17.45 22.33 -14.55
C CYS A 19 16.35 21.39 -15.02
N ASP A 20 16.69 20.51 -15.95
CA ASP A 20 15.99 19.27 -16.08
C ASP A 20 16.19 18.58 -14.73
N THR A 21 15.17 18.69 -13.86
CA THR A 21 14.95 17.64 -12.89
C THR A 21 15.13 16.34 -13.67
N PRO A 22 15.99 15.41 -13.25
CA PRO A 22 16.17 14.18 -13.98
C PRO A 22 14.76 13.57 -14.15
N PHE A 23 14.24 13.70 -15.36
CA PHE A 23 13.11 12.92 -15.81
C PHE A 23 13.67 11.50 -15.77
N PHE A 24 13.42 10.80 -14.65
CA PHE A 24 13.67 9.38 -14.58
C PHE A 24 12.87 8.77 -15.72
N SER A 25 13.56 8.41 -16.78
CA SER A 25 12.93 7.62 -17.83
C SER A 25 12.52 6.31 -17.15
N HIS A 26 11.22 6.04 -17.12
CA HIS A 26 10.68 4.78 -16.59
C HIS A 26 11.02 3.58 -17.51
N GLU A 27 11.83 3.79 -18.53
CA GLU A 27 12.35 2.71 -19.37
C GLU A 27 13.27 1.81 -18.53
N GLY A 28 12.75 0.63 -18.21
CA GLY A 28 13.46 -0.38 -17.43
C GLY A 28 13.07 -0.45 -15.95
N GLN A 29 12.26 0.49 -15.42
CA GLN A 29 11.76 0.39 -14.06
C GLN A 29 10.78 -0.77 -13.91
N LYS A 30 11.04 -1.66 -12.98
CA LYS A 30 10.12 -2.72 -12.56
C LYS A 30 9.30 -2.25 -11.36
N VAL A 31 8.04 -2.63 -11.32
CA VAL A 31 7.18 -2.42 -10.16
C VAL A 31 6.80 -3.76 -9.55
N THR A 32 7.11 -3.98 -8.28
CA THR A 32 6.64 -5.14 -7.53
C THR A 32 5.58 -4.71 -6.53
N VAL A 33 4.39 -5.30 -6.64
CA VAL A 33 3.26 -4.99 -5.76
C VAL A 33 2.96 -6.21 -4.90
N MET A 34 3.12 -6.07 -3.60
CA MET A 34 2.77 -7.10 -2.63
C MET A 34 1.51 -6.68 -1.86
N ILE A 35 0.51 -7.55 -1.88
CA ILE A 35 -0.82 -7.29 -1.38
C ILE A 35 -1.16 -8.33 -0.32
N VAL A 36 -1.45 -7.87 0.88
CA VAL A 36 -1.85 -8.70 2.02
C VAL A 36 -3.30 -8.39 2.38
N GLY A 37 -4.19 -9.37 2.24
CA GLY A 37 -5.61 -9.25 2.56
C GLY A 37 -6.07 -10.34 3.51
N LEU A 38 -6.75 -9.94 4.60
CA LEU A 38 -7.11 -10.84 5.70
C LEU A 38 -8.57 -10.65 6.10
N ASP A 39 -9.37 -11.71 5.93
CA ASP A 39 -10.80 -11.71 6.29
C ASP A 39 -11.10 -12.24 7.69
N TYR A 40 -10.15 -12.98 8.28
CA TYR A 40 -10.29 -13.64 9.60
C TYR A 40 -11.51 -14.57 9.71
N GLU A 41 -11.92 -15.16 8.58
CA GLU A 41 -12.99 -16.15 8.59
C GLU A 41 -12.52 -17.37 9.39
N PRO A 42 -13.28 -17.83 10.43
CA PRO A 42 -12.96 -19.04 11.14
C PRO A 42 -13.12 -20.27 10.22
N ARG A 43 -11.99 -20.84 9.79
CA ARG A 43 -11.96 -22.00 8.88
C ARG A 43 -11.78 -23.32 9.59
N GLN A 44 -11.32 -23.27 10.85
CA GLN A 44 -11.19 -24.45 11.69
C GLN A 44 -12.49 -24.70 12.44
N LYS A 45 -12.80 -25.96 12.65
CA LYS A 45 -13.98 -26.40 13.38
C LYS A 45 -13.59 -27.24 14.58
N ASP A 46 -14.38 -27.13 15.64
CA ASP A 46 -14.26 -27.97 16.84
C ASP A 46 -14.82 -29.40 16.60
N VAL A 47 -14.75 -30.23 17.62
CA VAL A 47 -15.26 -31.60 17.58
C VAL A 47 -16.79 -31.71 17.37
N PHE A 48 -17.51 -30.58 17.43
CA PHE A 48 -18.94 -30.47 17.20
C PHE A 48 -19.27 -29.78 15.87
N ASP A 49 -18.29 -29.68 14.99
CA ASP A 49 -18.41 -28.99 13.66
C ASP A 49 -18.75 -27.48 13.75
N LYS A 50 -18.42 -26.84 14.87
CA LYS A 50 -18.60 -25.41 15.08
C LYS A 50 -17.33 -24.66 14.72
N PRO A 51 -17.43 -23.48 14.03
CA PRO A 51 -16.29 -22.64 13.78
C PRO A 51 -15.54 -22.28 15.08
N ILE A 52 -14.23 -22.35 15.04
CA ILE A 52 -13.36 -21.93 16.15
C ILE A 52 -13.01 -20.46 15.91
N ASP A 53 -13.45 -19.58 16.82
CA ASP A 53 -13.15 -18.16 16.74
C ASP A 53 -11.64 -17.90 16.78
N LEU A 54 -11.19 -17.05 15.88
CA LEU A 54 -9.80 -16.61 15.85
C LEU A 54 -9.50 -15.67 17.01
N LYS A 55 -8.28 -15.74 17.52
CA LYS A 55 -7.82 -14.94 18.65
C LYS A 55 -6.45 -14.33 18.36
N TRP A 56 -6.22 -13.17 18.96
CA TRP A 56 -4.91 -12.59 19.12
C TRP A 56 -4.73 -12.28 20.61
N SER A 57 -3.69 -12.88 21.23
CA SER A 57 -3.54 -12.83 22.70
C SER A 57 -4.83 -13.28 23.41
N SER A 58 -5.43 -12.44 24.23
CA SER A 58 -6.71 -12.67 24.91
C SER A 58 -7.94 -12.13 24.15
N TYR A 59 -7.74 -11.47 23.01
CA TYR A 59 -8.81 -10.81 22.27
C TYR A 59 -9.36 -11.72 21.16
N SER A 60 -10.67 -11.66 20.94
CA SER A 60 -11.29 -12.25 19.75
C SER A 60 -10.99 -11.36 18.54
N VAL A 61 -10.57 -11.99 17.45
CA VAL A 61 -10.34 -11.33 16.17
C VAL A 61 -11.61 -11.50 15.32
N GLY A 62 -12.34 -10.41 15.13
CA GLY A 62 -13.58 -10.42 14.37
C GLY A 62 -13.32 -10.58 12.86
N LYS A 63 -14.27 -11.24 12.17
CA LYS A 63 -14.26 -11.33 10.71
C LYS A 63 -14.37 -9.93 10.08
N LEU A 64 -13.59 -9.71 9.01
CA LEU A 64 -13.69 -8.56 8.12
C LEU A 64 -14.34 -8.97 6.79
N LEU A 65 -15.23 -8.15 6.27
CA LEU A 65 -16.04 -8.49 5.10
C LEU A 65 -15.50 -7.89 3.79
N GLY A 66 -14.76 -6.78 3.88
CA GLY A 66 -14.29 -6.01 2.72
C GLY A 66 -12.87 -6.31 2.27
N THR A 67 -12.00 -6.72 3.18
CA THR A 67 -10.54 -6.76 2.99
C THR A 67 -10.06 -7.62 1.81
N ILE A 68 -10.74 -8.73 1.52
CA ILE A 68 -10.38 -9.59 0.37
C ILE A 68 -10.76 -8.90 -0.94
N ASN A 69 -11.97 -8.31 -1.01
CA ASN A 69 -12.40 -7.53 -2.18
C ASN A 69 -11.47 -6.33 -2.39
N ASP A 70 -11.19 -5.58 -1.34
CA ASP A 70 -10.25 -4.47 -1.32
C ASP A 70 -8.90 -4.86 -1.94
N SER A 71 -8.34 -5.97 -1.46
CA SER A 71 -7.04 -6.47 -1.89
C SER A 71 -7.04 -6.88 -3.37
N LYS A 72 -8.06 -7.62 -3.80
CA LYS A 72 -8.19 -8.06 -5.19
C LYS A 72 -8.37 -6.89 -6.16
N GLU A 73 -9.26 -5.97 -5.82
CA GLU A 73 -9.58 -4.83 -6.68
C GLU A 73 -8.46 -3.80 -6.71
N PHE A 74 -7.80 -3.54 -5.57
CA PHE A 74 -6.63 -2.67 -5.53
C PHE A 74 -5.51 -3.19 -6.43
N GLY A 75 -5.17 -4.47 -6.31
CA GLY A 75 -4.17 -5.09 -7.17
C GLY A 75 -4.55 -5.07 -8.64
N ALA A 76 -5.81 -5.34 -8.96
CA ALA A 76 -6.30 -5.31 -10.33
C ALA A 76 -6.30 -3.89 -10.93
N ALA A 77 -6.60 -2.87 -10.13
CA ALA A 77 -6.54 -1.47 -10.54
C ALA A 77 -5.09 -1.06 -10.88
N LEU A 78 -4.12 -1.43 -10.03
CA LEU A 78 -2.71 -1.16 -10.28
C LEU A 78 -2.19 -1.91 -11.50
N SER A 79 -2.41 -3.23 -11.56
CA SER A 79 -1.97 -4.06 -12.69
C SER A 79 -2.50 -3.55 -14.02
N SER A 80 -3.79 -3.16 -14.08
CA SER A 80 -4.40 -2.57 -15.27
C SER A 80 -3.72 -1.26 -15.66
N SER A 81 -3.47 -0.38 -14.68
CA SER A 81 -2.82 0.91 -14.90
C SER A 81 -1.38 0.76 -15.39
N TYR A 82 -0.61 -0.16 -14.81
CA TYR A 82 0.76 -0.45 -15.25
C TYR A 82 0.79 -1.02 -16.66
N LYS A 83 -0.13 -1.93 -16.97
CA LYS A 83 -0.26 -2.50 -18.31
C LYS A 83 -0.58 -1.44 -19.36
N GLU A 84 -1.49 -0.50 -19.07
CA GLU A 84 -1.80 0.63 -19.95
C GLU A 84 -0.59 1.55 -20.19
N LYS A 85 0.31 1.66 -19.20
CA LYS A 85 1.53 2.46 -19.24
C LYS A 85 2.77 1.71 -19.76
N ASN A 86 2.65 0.45 -20.14
CA ASN A 86 3.74 -0.45 -20.50
C ASN A 86 4.84 -0.56 -19.42
N VAL A 87 4.45 -0.50 -18.15
CA VAL A 87 5.34 -0.69 -17.01
C VAL A 87 5.44 -2.17 -16.70
N ASP A 88 6.67 -2.68 -16.62
CA ASP A 88 6.91 -4.06 -16.16
C ASP A 88 6.48 -4.18 -14.69
N ASN A 89 5.63 -5.16 -14.41
CA ASN A 89 5.11 -5.31 -13.06
C ASN A 89 4.94 -6.78 -12.65
N GLN A 90 5.16 -7.04 -11.37
CA GLN A 90 4.92 -8.31 -10.72
C GLN A 90 3.92 -8.10 -9.58
N MET A 91 2.90 -8.96 -9.53
CA MET A 91 1.89 -8.94 -8.48
C MET A 91 2.07 -10.14 -7.56
N ILE A 92 2.08 -9.89 -6.23
CA ILE A 92 2.18 -10.91 -5.18
C ILE A 92 0.98 -10.74 -4.27
N PHE A 93 0.00 -11.64 -4.40
CA PHE A 93 -1.17 -11.64 -3.53
C PHE A 93 -0.99 -12.67 -2.43
N MET A 94 -1.12 -12.22 -1.20
CA MET A 94 -1.16 -13.03 0.01
C MET A 94 -2.53 -12.85 0.67
N LEU A 95 -3.45 -13.73 0.35
CA LEU A 95 -4.85 -13.61 0.78
C LEU A 95 -5.23 -14.77 1.71
N SER A 96 -5.89 -14.43 2.83
CA SER A 96 -6.45 -15.44 3.73
C SER A 96 -7.87 -15.82 3.30
N GLU A 97 -8.03 -16.31 2.09
CA GLU A 97 -9.34 -16.71 1.58
C GLU A 97 -9.46 -18.23 1.38
N GLY A 98 -10.69 -18.69 1.10
CA GLY A 98 -10.97 -20.09 0.83
C GLY A 98 -11.40 -20.91 2.05
N ASP A 99 -11.97 -22.09 1.82
CA ASP A 99 -12.58 -22.93 2.86
C ASP A 99 -11.55 -23.69 3.72
N SER A 100 -10.33 -23.84 3.23
CA SER A 100 -9.26 -24.58 3.91
C SER A 100 -7.92 -23.87 3.69
N PRO A 101 -7.32 -23.30 4.74
CA PRO A 101 -6.03 -22.65 4.60
C PRO A 101 -4.94 -23.65 4.26
N ASP A 102 -4.15 -23.33 3.25
CA ASP A 102 -2.93 -24.08 2.95
C ASP A 102 -1.74 -23.47 3.70
N TYR A 103 -1.48 -23.98 4.87
CA TYR A 103 -0.37 -23.51 5.71
C TYR A 103 1.02 -23.83 5.13
N SER A 104 1.12 -24.68 4.13
CA SER A 104 2.37 -24.97 3.42
C SER A 104 2.64 -23.96 2.28
N ASN A 105 1.63 -23.20 1.86
CA ASN A 105 1.77 -22.17 0.84
C ASN A 105 2.56 -20.97 1.39
N PRO A 106 3.70 -20.62 0.78
CA PRO A 106 4.48 -19.46 1.19
C PRO A 106 3.73 -18.13 0.98
N LEU A 107 2.65 -18.12 0.22
CA LEU A 107 1.77 -16.95 0.04
C LEU A 107 0.61 -16.92 1.05
N TYR A 108 0.48 -17.89 1.96
CA TYR A 108 -0.47 -17.78 3.05
C TYR A 108 -0.01 -16.68 4.03
N PRO A 109 -0.83 -15.65 4.34
CA PRO A 109 -0.37 -14.39 4.93
C PRO A 109 -0.11 -14.47 6.45
N THR A 110 0.77 -15.37 6.89
CA THR A 110 1.33 -15.34 8.25
C THR A 110 2.43 -14.26 8.33
N ALA A 111 2.72 -13.78 9.54
CA ALA A 111 3.78 -12.79 9.76
C ALA A 111 5.13 -13.24 9.17
N THR A 112 5.48 -14.53 9.40
CA THR A 112 6.73 -15.12 8.90
C THR A 112 6.76 -15.14 7.36
N ASN A 113 5.67 -15.55 6.72
CA ASN A 113 5.62 -15.61 5.26
C ASN A 113 5.68 -14.22 4.63
N ILE A 114 4.97 -13.23 5.21
CA ILE A 114 5.04 -11.84 4.75
C ILE A 114 6.49 -11.33 4.75
N ILE A 115 7.18 -11.45 5.87
CA ILE A 115 8.59 -11.02 5.99
C ILE A 115 9.49 -11.81 5.04
N SER A 116 9.28 -13.13 4.91
CA SER A 116 10.06 -13.97 4.00
C SER A 116 9.87 -13.57 2.55
N GLN A 117 8.63 -13.26 2.13
CA GLN A 117 8.37 -12.78 0.76
C GLN A 117 9.05 -11.44 0.51
N ILE A 118 8.95 -10.46 1.42
CA ILE A 118 9.64 -9.18 1.28
C ILE A 118 11.16 -9.40 1.20
N SER A 119 11.73 -10.21 2.08
CA SER A 119 13.18 -10.46 2.13
C SER A 119 13.71 -11.25 0.93
N SER A 120 12.85 -11.89 0.16
CA SER A 120 13.23 -12.64 -1.05
C SER A 120 13.16 -11.80 -2.33
N LEU A 121 12.74 -10.55 -2.24
CA LEU A 121 12.65 -9.66 -3.40
C LEU A 121 14.06 -9.24 -3.85
N GLU A 122 14.29 -9.35 -5.14
CA GLU A 122 15.49 -8.85 -5.81
C GLU A 122 15.08 -7.66 -6.67
N LEU A 123 15.26 -6.45 -6.15
CA LEU A 123 14.90 -5.19 -6.79
C LEU A 123 16.10 -4.27 -6.87
N ASP A 124 16.19 -3.52 -7.95
CA ASP A 124 17.20 -2.51 -8.15
C ASP A 124 16.78 -1.18 -7.49
N GLU A 125 17.72 -0.28 -7.23
CA GLU A 125 17.47 1.00 -6.55
C GLU A 125 16.46 1.90 -7.28
N ASP A 126 16.34 1.78 -8.60
CA ASP A 126 15.39 2.51 -9.45
C ASP A 126 13.99 1.88 -9.50
N ASP A 127 13.82 0.66 -8.99
CA ASP A 127 12.55 -0.04 -8.96
C ASP A 127 11.57 0.59 -7.96
N LEU A 128 10.32 0.19 -8.04
CA LEU A 128 9.27 0.58 -7.10
C LEU A 128 8.69 -0.66 -6.40
N PHE A 129 8.78 -0.69 -5.09
CA PHE A 129 8.06 -1.64 -4.27
C PHE A 129 6.77 -1.00 -3.73
N VAL A 130 5.63 -1.64 -3.96
CA VAL A 130 4.33 -1.24 -3.41
C VAL A 130 3.88 -2.30 -2.43
N PHE A 131 3.71 -1.93 -1.18
CA PHE A 131 3.16 -2.81 -0.15
C PHE A 131 1.77 -2.33 0.24
N TYR A 132 0.78 -3.21 0.16
CA TYR A 132 -0.59 -2.97 0.61
C TYR A 132 -0.98 -3.98 1.67
N TYR A 133 -1.60 -3.50 2.73
CA TYR A 133 -2.16 -4.33 3.80
C TYR A 133 -3.60 -3.91 4.09
N ALA A 134 -4.51 -4.89 4.11
CA ALA A 134 -5.89 -4.73 4.57
C ALA A 134 -6.21 -5.79 5.64
N GLY A 135 -6.48 -5.33 6.86
CA GLY A 135 -6.70 -6.21 8.00
C GLY A 135 -6.78 -5.49 9.34
N HIS A 136 -6.77 -6.26 10.43
CA HIS A 136 -6.77 -5.70 11.77
C HIS A 136 -5.42 -5.10 12.15
N GLY A 137 -5.48 -3.92 12.81
CA GLY A 137 -4.38 -3.30 13.51
C GLY A 137 -4.72 -3.10 14.97
N PHE A 138 -3.75 -3.31 15.86
CA PHE A 138 -3.87 -3.08 17.30
C PHE A 138 -2.67 -2.30 17.82
N LEU A 139 -2.93 -1.39 18.74
CA LEU A 139 -1.91 -0.67 19.47
C LEU A 139 -1.82 -1.24 20.89
N GLU A 140 -0.67 -1.80 21.26
CA GLU A 140 -0.40 -2.36 22.60
C GLU A 140 1.00 -1.91 23.04
N ASP A 141 1.12 -1.38 24.25
CA ASP A 141 2.39 -0.89 24.82
C ASP A 141 3.15 0.08 23.89
N ASP A 142 2.40 0.98 23.26
CA ASP A 142 2.90 1.98 22.30
C ASP A 142 3.49 1.39 21.02
N GLU A 143 3.25 0.12 20.71
CA GLU A 143 3.63 -0.51 19.46
C GLU A 143 2.40 -0.92 18.64
N LEU A 144 2.45 -0.67 17.33
CA LEU A 144 1.43 -1.11 16.39
C LEU A 144 1.74 -2.53 15.92
N TYR A 145 0.72 -3.39 15.99
CA TYR A 145 0.73 -4.75 15.50
C TYR A 145 -0.29 -4.91 14.38
N PHE A 146 0.14 -5.49 13.29
CA PHE A 146 -0.72 -6.00 12.24
C PHE A 146 -1.05 -7.45 12.55
N ILE A 147 -2.33 -7.77 12.64
CA ILE A 147 -2.76 -9.14 12.91
C ILE A 147 -2.81 -9.87 11.58
N THR A 148 -2.05 -10.93 11.48
CA THR A 148 -1.88 -11.74 10.27
C THR A 148 -2.60 -13.06 10.40
N ALA A 149 -2.59 -13.92 9.36
CA ALA A 149 -3.30 -15.18 9.39
C ALA A 149 -2.84 -16.09 10.54
N ASP A 150 -3.71 -17.05 10.91
CA ASP A 150 -3.42 -18.04 11.92
C ASP A 150 -2.30 -19.01 11.53
N LYS A 151 -1.67 -19.62 12.52
CA LYS A 151 -0.81 -20.79 12.33
C LYS A 151 -1.65 -22.07 12.37
N SER A 152 -1.22 -23.08 11.62
CA SER A 152 -1.86 -24.39 11.57
C SER A 152 -2.30 -24.92 12.93
N LEU A 153 -3.51 -25.47 13.02
CA LEU A 153 -4.09 -26.16 14.16
C LEU A 153 -4.39 -25.30 15.40
N GLY A 154 -4.38 -23.99 15.30
CA GLY A 154 -4.71 -23.10 16.40
C GLY A 154 -5.76 -22.06 16.03
N SER A 155 -6.43 -21.53 17.02
CA SER A 155 -7.31 -20.37 16.88
C SER A 155 -6.56 -19.04 17.01
N PHE A 156 -5.21 -19.07 17.03
CA PHE A 156 -4.39 -17.89 17.25
C PHE A 156 -3.80 -17.36 15.95
N CYS A 157 -4.15 -16.11 15.63
CA CYS A 157 -3.49 -15.34 14.59
C CYS A 157 -2.04 -15.08 14.96
N THR A 158 -1.20 -14.95 13.92
CA THR A 158 0.15 -14.43 14.06
C THR A 158 0.10 -12.89 14.08
N GLU A 159 1.16 -12.28 14.55
CA GLU A 159 1.27 -10.83 14.62
C GLU A 159 2.55 -10.35 13.95
N LEU A 160 2.46 -9.23 13.30
CA LEU A 160 3.59 -8.56 12.67
C LEU A 160 3.73 -7.18 13.28
N LYS A 161 4.83 -6.98 14.01
CA LYS A 161 5.16 -5.66 14.51
C LYS A 161 5.41 -4.70 13.37
N ALA A 162 4.85 -3.51 13.49
CA ALA A 162 5.02 -2.47 12.49
C ALA A 162 6.50 -2.12 12.28
N SER A 163 7.31 -2.09 13.34
CA SER A 163 8.75 -1.89 13.27
C SER A 163 9.45 -2.95 12.41
N TYR A 164 9.12 -4.23 12.59
CA TYR A 164 9.73 -5.32 11.81
C TYR A 164 9.30 -5.30 10.34
N LEU A 165 8.05 -4.92 10.06
CA LEU A 165 7.58 -4.72 8.69
C LEU A 165 8.36 -3.59 8.01
N MET A 166 8.57 -2.48 8.73
CA MET A 166 9.31 -1.34 8.20
C MET A 166 10.77 -1.71 7.92
N ASP A 167 11.44 -2.37 8.84
CA ASP A 167 12.81 -2.85 8.65
C ASP A 167 12.94 -3.77 7.42
N ALA A 168 11.95 -4.66 7.22
CA ALA A 168 11.91 -5.54 6.05
C ALA A 168 11.72 -4.75 4.74
N ILE A 169 10.79 -3.80 4.71
CA ILE A 169 10.56 -2.95 3.53
C ILE A 169 11.79 -2.09 3.23
N GLU A 170 12.42 -1.53 4.25
CA GLU A 170 13.65 -0.74 4.09
C GLU A 170 14.80 -1.58 3.52
N SER A 171 14.90 -2.86 3.94
CA SER A 171 15.95 -3.78 3.46
C SER A 171 15.86 -4.12 1.97
N VAL A 172 14.71 -3.87 1.33
CA VAL A 172 14.55 -4.06 -0.14
C VAL A 172 15.43 -3.10 -0.93
N GLY A 173 15.74 -1.91 -0.38
CA GLY A 173 16.73 -0.99 -0.94
C GLY A 173 16.28 -0.17 -2.15
N CYS A 174 14.99 -0.19 -2.50
CA CYS A 174 14.41 0.59 -3.59
C CYS A 174 13.35 1.58 -3.06
N ARG A 175 12.76 2.38 -3.95
CA ARG A 175 11.64 3.26 -3.59
C ARG A 175 10.44 2.43 -3.14
N SER A 176 9.78 2.82 -2.04
CA SER A 176 8.69 2.03 -1.47
C SER A 176 7.46 2.87 -1.17
N ALA A 177 6.31 2.46 -1.70
CA ALA A 177 4.98 2.98 -1.39
C ALA A 177 4.26 2.00 -0.47
N VAL A 178 3.99 2.40 0.77
CA VAL A 178 3.33 1.58 1.79
C VAL A 178 1.91 2.10 2.00
N ILE A 179 0.92 1.25 1.78
CA ILE A 179 -0.50 1.60 1.88
C ILE A 179 -1.14 0.65 2.88
N ILE A 180 -1.75 1.21 3.95
CA ILE A 180 -2.24 0.42 5.08
C ILE A 180 -3.69 0.74 5.37
N ASP A 181 -4.58 -0.22 5.15
CA ASP A 181 -5.99 -0.17 5.59
C ASP A 181 -6.16 -1.01 6.85
N ALA A 182 -5.91 -0.37 8.00
CA ALA A 182 -6.04 -0.97 9.32
C ALA A 182 -6.38 0.08 10.38
N CYS A 183 -6.99 -0.36 11.49
CA CYS A 183 -7.15 0.48 12.66
C CYS A 183 -5.77 0.95 13.18
N TYR A 184 -5.72 2.17 13.70
CA TYR A 184 -4.52 2.78 14.29
C TYR A 184 -3.32 2.91 13.34
N SER A 185 -3.52 2.72 12.03
CA SER A 185 -2.45 2.71 11.04
C SER A 185 -1.65 4.02 10.98
N GLY A 186 -2.26 5.14 11.37
CA GLY A 186 -1.59 6.43 11.52
C GLY A 186 -0.80 6.60 12.83
N ALA A 187 -0.61 5.52 13.62
CA ALA A 187 0.33 5.52 14.75
C ALA A 187 1.77 5.85 14.30
N PHE A 188 2.00 5.81 13.01
CA PHE A 188 3.22 6.27 12.36
C PHE A 188 3.32 7.80 12.18
N ASP A 189 2.36 8.63 12.64
CA ASP A 189 2.42 10.08 12.44
C ASP A 189 3.52 10.76 13.28
N PRO A 190 4.65 11.15 12.68
CA PRO A 190 5.71 11.84 13.40
C PRO A 190 5.34 13.28 13.77
N LYS A 191 4.28 13.85 13.21
CA LYS A 191 3.82 15.21 13.44
C LYS A 191 2.85 15.32 14.61
N ASN A 192 2.27 14.22 15.05
CA ASN A 192 1.35 14.20 16.16
C ASN A 192 2.14 14.15 17.48
N SER A 193 2.15 15.27 18.20
CA SER A 193 2.87 15.39 19.49
C SER A 193 2.31 14.49 20.60
N SER A 194 1.13 13.89 20.40
CA SER A 194 0.52 12.94 21.32
C SER A 194 0.77 11.48 20.94
N THR A 195 1.52 11.23 19.84
CA THR A 195 1.93 9.88 19.47
C THR A 195 2.93 9.36 20.49
N PRO A 196 2.80 8.10 20.94
CA PRO A 196 3.74 7.49 21.85
C PRO A 196 5.19 7.66 21.36
N ASN A 197 6.07 8.09 22.27
CA ASN A 197 7.46 8.45 21.92
C ASN A 197 8.24 7.32 21.24
N THR A 198 7.91 6.07 21.52
CA THR A 198 8.59 4.89 21.00
C THR A 198 8.37 4.69 19.49
N LEU A 199 7.13 4.77 19.03
CA LEU A 199 6.80 4.67 17.60
C LEU A 199 7.33 5.86 16.81
N THR A 200 7.14 7.06 17.36
CA THR A 200 7.66 8.29 16.74
C THR A 200 9.18 8.29 16.62
N ASN A 201 9.90 7.73 17.61
CA ASN A 201 11.36 7.69 17.56
C ASN A 201 11.88 6.65 16.59
N SER A 202 11.25 5.46 16.49
CA SER A 202 11.64 4.45 15.50
C SER A 202 11.43 4.94 14.08
N LEU A 203 10.29 5.56 13.79
CA LEU A 203 10.06 6.15 12.47
C LEU A 203 10.91 7.37 12.19
N LYS A 204 11.11 8.25 13.20
CA LYS A 204 12.03 9.39 13.06
C LYS A 204 13.47 8.95 12.82
N SER A 205 13.91 7.81 13.38
CA SER A 205 15.24 7.28 13.09
C SER A 205 15.30 6.76 11.65
N ILE A 206 14.31 5.99 11.20
CA ILE A 206 14.20 5.50 9.83
C ILE A 206 14.20 6.69 8.84
N PHE A 207 13.32 7.66 9.04
CA PHE A 207 13.25 8.84 8.17
C PHE A 207 14.48 9.76 8.28
N LYS A 208 15.12 9.84 9.44
CA LYS A 208 16.24 10.75 9.68
C LYS A 208 17.60 10.22 9.20
N GLU A 209 17.81 8.90 9.28
CA GLU A 209 19.03 8.28 8.80
C GLU A 209 19.09 8.27 7.26
N ASN A 210 17.93 8.17 6.61
CA ASN A 210 17.82 8.17 5.15
C ASN A 210 17.84 9.55 4.48
N ILE A 211 17.55 10.63 5.21
CA ILE A 211 17.63 12.01 4.69
C ILE A 211 19.06 12.45 4.32
N ASN A 212 20.09 11.77 4.84
CA ASN A 212 21.49 12.16 4.66
C ASN A 212 22.28 11.36 3.60
N THR A 213 21.64 10.47 2.87
CA THR A 213 22.31 9.78 1.76
C THR A 213 22.02 10.50 0.45
N GLU A 214 23.04 10.79 -0.32
CA GLU A 214 22.97 11.51 -1.61
C GLU A 214 22.04 10.82 -2.66
N TYR A 215 21.62 9.57 -2.36
CA TYR A 215 20.64 8.75 -3.07
C TYR A 215 19.68 8.10 -2.06
N GLY A 216 19.13 8.91 -1.14
CA GLY A 216 18.36 8.41 -0.01
C GLY A 216 17.17 7.56 -0.42
N TYR A 217 17.04 6.41 0.24
CA TYR A 217 15.86 5.56 0.23
C TYR A 217 14.58 6.42 0.32
N GLN A 218 13.71 6.28 -0.67
CA GLN A 218 12.47 7.05 -0.74
C GLN A 218 11.31 6.16 -0.32
N MET A 219 10.64 6.53 0.77
CA MET A 219 9.43 5.86 1.24
C MET A 219 8.27 6.84 1.37
N SER A 220 7.10 6.42 0.96
CA SER A 220 5.84 7.09 1.26
C SER A 220 4.88 6.12 1.92
N VAL A 221 4.22 6.56 2.99
CA VAL A 221 3.24 5.76 3.74
C VAL A 221 1.89 6.46 3.69
N LEU A 222 0.89 5.79 3.14
CA LEU A 222 -0.51 6.22 3.14
C LEU A 222 -1.31 5.29 4.04
N ALA A 223 -1.75 5.80 5.18
CA ALA A 223 -2.48 5.07 6.21
C ALA A 223 -3.95 5.48 6.27
N ALA A 224 -4.83 4.52 6.52
CA ALA A 224 -6.29 4.71 6.50
C ALA A 224 -6.84 5.56 7.63
N SER A 225 -6.14 5.63 8.77
CA SER A 225 -6.63 6.29 9.98
C SER A 225 -5.48 6.93 10.76
N LYS A 226 -5.79 7.87 11.65
CA LYS A 226 -4.83 8.39 12.63
C LYS A 226 -4.47 7.34 13.67
N TRP A 227 -3.46 7.64 14.48
CA TRP A 227 -2.93 6.74 15.52
C TRP A 227 -3.96 6.29 16.57
N ASN A 228 -4.98 7.10 16.83
CA ASN A 228 -6.03 6.84 17.83
C ASN A 228 -7.41 6.57 17.20
N GLU A 229 -7.44 6.31 15.89
CA GLU A 229 -8.66 6.10 15.14
C GLU A 229 -8.75 4.68 14.60
N LYS A 230 -9.98 4.21 14.40
CA LYS A 230 -10.26 2.94 13.74
C LYS A 230 -10.46 3.17 12.25
N SER A 231 -9.97 2.24 11.43
CA SER A 231 -10.42 2.12 10.05
C SER A 231 -11.81 1.47 10.04
N LEU A 232 -12.69 1.98 9.19
CA LEU A 232 -14.07 1.55 9.10
C LEU A 232 -14.28 0.66 7.89
N GLU A 233 -15.04 -0.42 8.10
CA GLU A 233 -15.64 -1.23 7.04
C GLU A 233 -17.08 -0.79 6.74
N ASN A 234 -17.76 -1.54 5.89
CA ASN A 234 -19.15 -1.35 5.46
C ASN A 234 -19.35 -0.21 4.45
N TYR A 235 -18.34 0.12 3.66
CA TYR A 235 -18.56 0.89 2.45
C TYR A 235 -19.25 -0.01 1.40
N ASN A 236 -20.56 0.13 1.27
CA ASN A 236 -21.33 -0.66 0.33
C ASN A 236 -21.25 -0.06 -1.07
N VAL A 237 -20.68 -0.80 -1.98
CA VAL A 237 -20.70 -0.47 -3.42
C VAL A 237 -21.91 -1.18 -4.04
N LEU A 238 -22.85 -0.40 -4.55
CA LEU A 238 -24.02 -0.92 -5.27
C LEU A 238 -23.67 -1.13 -6.74
N PHE A 239 -23.94 -2.33 -7.23
CA PHE A 239 -23.84 -2.64 -8.66
C PHE A 239 -25.17 -2.32 -9.37
N ASN A 240 -25.11 -2.16 -10.68
CA ASN A 240 -26.29 -1.84 -11.50
C ASN A 240 -27.38 -2.94 -11.48
N ASP A 241 -27.05 -4.16 -11.08
CA ASP A 241 -27.97 -5.29 -10.96
C ASP A 241 -28.63 -5.39 -9.57
N GLY A 242 -28.37 -4.43 -8.68
CA GLY A 242 -28.91 -4.38 -7.32
C GLY A 242 -28.15 -5.21 -6.29
N ASN A 243 -27.10 -5.93 -6.68
CA ASN A 243 -26.16 -6.54 -5.73
C ASN A 243 -25.25 -5.49 -5.11
N SER A 244 -24.59 -5.84 -4.02
CA SER A 244 -23.61 -4.96 -3.37
C SER A 244 -22.39 -5.76 -2.94
N GLU A 245 -21.26 -5.08 -2.91
CA GLU A 245 -20.00 -5.57 -2.37
C GLU A 245 -19.56 -4.68 -1.23
N ILE A 246 -18.94 -5.27 -0.21
CA ILE A 246 -18.46 -4.54 0.96
C ILE A 246 -16.97 -4.26 0.79
N HIS A 247 -16.59 -3.03 1.11
CA HIS A 247 -15.22 -2.54 1.13
C HIS A 247 -14.90 -1.85 2.46
N GLY A 248 -13.62 -1.67 2.74
CA GLY A 248 -13.16 -0.67 3.69
C GLY A 248 -13.44 0.74 3.17
N HIS A 249 -13.78 1.67 4.04
CA HIS A 249 -14.05 3.06 3.64
C HIS A 249 -12.84 3.71 2.97
N PHE A 250 -11.65 3.43 3.48
CA PHE A 250 -10.41 3.94 2.92
C PHE A 250 -10.15 3.34 1.53
N THR A 251 -10.16 2.01 1.41
CA THR A 251 -9.86 1.36 0.13
C THR A 251 -10.93 1.59 -0.92
N GLY A 252 -12.22 1.66 -0.56
CA GLY A 252 -13.28 2.01 -1.52
C GLY A 252 -13.05 3.39 -2.16
N ARG A 253 -12.53 4.35 -1.42
CA ARG A 253 -12.15 5.68 -1.94
C ARG A 253 -10.83 5.67 -2.70
N LEU A 254 -9.85 4.89 -2.24
CA LEU A 254 -8.60 4.65 -2.94
C LEU A 254 -8.86 4.08 -4.34
N LEU A 255 -9.75 3.11 -4.46
CA LEU A 255 -10.22 2.54 -5.73
C LEU A 255 -10.86 3.60 -6.63
N SER A 256 -11.69 4.48 -6.06
CA SER A 256 -12.27 5.61 -6.79
C SER A 256 -11.18 6.57 -7.31
N ALA A 257 -10.15 6.86 -6.49
CA ALA A 257 -9.01 7.70 -6.89
C ALA A 257 -8.17 7.07 -8.01
N LEU A 258 -8.13 5.72 -8.07
CA LEU A 258 -7.51 4.92 -9.13
C LEU A 258 -8.42 4.71 -10.36
N ASN A 259 -9.56 5.40 -10.44
CA ASN A 259 -10.53 5.26 -11.51
C ASN A 259 -11.06 3.83 -11.70
N TRP A 260 -11.09 3.03 -10.62
CA TRP A 260 -11.71 1.72 -10.63
C TRP A 260 -13.23 1.81 -10.77
N ARG A 261 -13.82 0.90 -11.55
CA ARG A 261 -15.25 0.79 -11.78
C ARG A 261 -15.73 -0.59 -11.36
N HIS A 262 -16.43 -0.68 -10.27
CA HIS A 262 -17.00 -1.93 -9.78
C HIS A 262 -18.04 -2.49 -10.76
N SER A 263 -17.99 -3.79 -11.03
CA SER A 263 -18.91 -4.44 -11.96
C SER A 263 -18.87 -5.97 -11.78
N LEU A 264 -20.01 -6.60 -11.63
CA LEU A 264 -20.11 -8.08 -11.68
C LEU A 264 -20.08 -8.65 -13.10
N SER A 265 -20.43 -7.84 -14.09
CA SER A 265 -20.45 -8.27 -15.50
C SER A 265 -19.13 -8.07 -16.23
N LYS A 266 -18.20 -7.31 -15.63
CA LYS A 266 -16.85 -7.09 -16.15
C LYS A 266 -15.88 -7.33 -15.00
N THR A 267 -15.06 -8.35 -15.16
CA THR A 267 -14.04 -8.70 -14.19
C THR A 267 -12.66 -8.44 -14.76
N THR A 268 -11.72 -8.13 -13.90
CA THR A 268 -10.30 -8.05 -14.24
C THR A 268 -9.59 -9.25 -13.61
N THR A 269 -8.78 -9.92 -14.40
CA THR A 269 -7.98 -11.05 -13.93
C THR A 269 -6.51 -10.68 -13.91
N VAL A 270 -5.86 -10.98 -12.80
CA VAL A 270 -4.43 -10.70 -12.56
C VAL A 270 -3.73 -11.99 -12.21
N GLU A 271 -2.58 -12.23 -12.82
CA GLU A 271 -1.72 -13.36 -12.49
C GLU A 271 -0.92 -13.04 -11.23
N ASN A 272 -0.98 -13.96 -10.26
CA ASN A 272 -0.18 -13.92 -9.05
C ASN A 272 1.22 -14.51 -9.31
N SER A 273 2.17 -14.23 -8.43
CA SER A 273 3.57 -14.69 -8.55
C SER A 273 3.75 -16.21 -8.59
N ASP A 274 2.78 -16.97 -8.09
CA ASP A 274 2.74 -18.45 -8.16
C ASP A 274 1.98 -19.00 -9.38
N GLY A 275 1.52 -18.13 -10.29
CA GLY A 275 0.75 -18.47 -11.48
C GLY A 275 -0.75 -18.65 -11.23
N THR A 276 -1.23 -18.47 -10.00
CA THR A 276 -2.68 -18.47 -9.73
C THR A 276 -3.34 -17.22 -10.30
N MET A 277 -4.62 -17.33 -10.67
CA MET A 277 -5.36 -16.20 -11.25
C MET A 277 -6.28 -15.59 -10.21
N ILE A 278 -6.06 -14.32 -9.91
CA ILE A 278 -6.89 -13.51 -9.01
C ILE A 278 -7.94 -12.79 -9.85
N VAL A 279 -9.21 -12.95 -9.48
CA VAL A 279 -10.34 -12.30 -10.17
C VAL A 279 -10.91 -11.21 -9.28
N ALA A 280 -10.97 -10.00 -9.81
CA ALA A 280 -11.55 -8.83 -9.18
C ALA A 280 -12.82 -8.36 -9.92
N ASN A 281 -13.81 -7.89 -9.18
CA ASN A 281 -15.11 -7.46 -9.69
C ASN A 281 -15.05 -6.00 -10.16
N GLY A 282 -14.66 -5.78 -11.41
CA GLY A 282 -14.54 -4.43 -11.96
C GLY A 282 -13.48 -4.31 -13.04
N TYR A 283 -13.20 -3.06 -13.41
CA TYR A 283 -12.21 -2.71 -14.42
C TYR A 283 -11.69 -1.29 -14.18
N SER A 284 -10.44 -1.01 -14.58
CA SER A 284 -9.92 0.36 -14.64
C SER A 284 -10.55 1.12 -15.81
N SER A 285 -10.90 2.38 -15.60
CA SER A 285 -11.30 3.29 -16.68
C SER A 285 -10.13 4.11 -17.23
N GLY A 286 -8.91 3.76 -16.83
CA GLY A 286 -7.68 4.42 -17.23
C GLY A 286 -7.30 5.62 -16.37
N ILE A 287 -5.99 5.87 -16.26
CA ILE A 287 -5.42 7.02 -15.55
C ILE A 287 -4.64 7.87 -16.54
N VAL A 288 -5.07 9.12 -16.71
CA VAL A 288 -4.38 10.08 -17.59
C VAL A 288 -3.24 10.73 -16.79
N GLY A 289 -2.03 10.70 -17.34
CA GLY A 289 -0.85 11.25 -16.69
C GLY A 289 -0.29 10.34 -15.60
N SER A 290 0.49 10.90 -14.68
CA SER A 290 0.95 10.24 -13.46
C SER A 290 -0.07 10.38 -12.34
N LEU A 291 0.06 9.54 -11.32
CA LEU A 291 -0.73 9.64 -10.10
C LEU A 291 0.18 9.37 -8.89
N SER A 292 0.48 10.42 -8.15
CA SER A 292 1.27 10.33 -6.92
C SER A 292 0.39 9.95 -5.71
N LEU A 293 1.02 9.55 -4.61
CA LEU A 293 0.31 9.34 -3.35
C LEU A 293 -0.28 10.65 -2.79
N ASP A 294 0.33 11.82 -3.07
CA ASP A 294 -0.26 13.14 -2.75
C ASP A 294 -1.55 13.41 -3.53
N ASP A 295 -1.58 13.07 -4.83
CA ASP A 295 -2.78 13.21 -5.64
C ASP A 295 -3.91 12.31 -5.12
N ILE A 296 -3.55 11.07 -4.75
CA ILE A 296 -4.50 10.12 -4.14
C ILE A 296 -4.99 10.67 -2.80
N TYR A 297 -4.07 11.08 -1.92
CA TYR A 297 -4.40 11.62 -0.61
C TYR A 297 -5.33 12.83 -0.70
N SER A 298 -5.06 13.75 -1.63
CA SER A 298 -5.91 14.91 -1.88
C SER A 298 -7.33 14.53 -2.32
N LYS A 299 -7.47 13.46 -3.12
CA LYS A 299 -8.79 12.93 -3.51
C LYS A 299 -9.52 12.20 -2.38
N LEU A 300 -8.77 11.57 -1.46
CA LEU A 300 -9.34 10.93 -0.27
C LEU A 300 -9.91 11.95 0.71
N PHE A 301 -9.36 13.17 0.71
CA PHE A 301 -9.69 14.25 1.66
C PHE A 301 -10.77 15.22 1.18
N ASP A 302 -11.55 14.90 0.18
CA ASP A 302 -12.68 15.77 -0.17
C ASP A 302 -13.68 15.80 1.00
N GLU A 303 -13.59 16.87 1.81
CA GLU A 303 -14.37 17.07 3.04
C GLU A 303 -15.89 16.96 2.83
N ARG A 304 -16.35 17.15 1.57
CA ARG A 304 -17.76 17.06 1.22
C ARG A 304 -18.32 15.65 1.38
N ASP A 305 -17.44 14.65 1.32
CA ASP A 305 -17.81 13.24 1.40
C ASP A 305 -17.61 12.63 2.80
N TYR A 306 -17.04 13.40 3.75
CA TYR A 306 -16.70 12.94 5.11
C TYR A 306 -17.38 13.66 6.28
N PRO A 307 -18.61 14.22 6.16
CA PRO A 307 -19.14 15.07 7.22
C PRO A 307 -19.36 14.33 8.56
N ASP A 308 -19.40 13.00 8.57
CA ASP A 308 -19.76 12.19 9.74
C ASP A 308 -18.80 11.02 10.05
N LEU A 309 -17.66 10.89 9.35
CA LEU A 309 -16.72 9.78 9.57
C LEU A 309 -15.57 10.20 10.45
N TYR A 310 -15.40 9.51 11.59
CA TYR A 310 -14.27 9.64 12.51
C TYR A 310 -13.02 8.87 12.00
N GLN A 311 -12.77 8.91 10.68
CA GLN A 311 -11.62 8.26 10.05
C GLN A 311 -10.92 9.25 9.13
N TYR A 312 -9.66 9.56 9.44
CA TYR A 312 -8.85 10.51 8.69
C TYR A 312 -7.59 9.83 8.19
N PRO A 313 -7.45 9.61 6.87
CA PRO A 313 -6.21 9.12 6.30
C PRO A 313 -5.04 10.05 6.61
N VAL A 314 -3.85 9.50 6.65
CA VAL A 314 -2.60 10.24 6.85
C VAL A 314 -1.57 9.83 5.82
N LEU A 315 -0.76 10.78 5.36
CA LEU A 315 0.29 10.56 4.38
C LEU A 315 1.63 11.07 4.92
N TYR A 316 2.65 10.22 4.85
CA TYR A 316 4.04 10.53 5.19
C TYR A 316 4.94 10.19 4.03
N TYR A 317 6.02 10.95 3.85
CA TYR A 317 7.08 10.62 2.90
C TYR A 317 8.42 11.19 3.35
N THR A 318 9.51 10.59 2.89
CA THR A 318 10.87 10.98 3.28
C THR A 318 11.29 12.31 2.66
N ASN A 319 11.23 12.42 1.33
CA ASN A 319 11.65 13.62 0.59
C ASN A 319 10.48 14.19 -0.23
N GLU A 320 9.89 13.36 -1.07
CA GLU A 320 8.78 13.72 -1.93
C GLU A 320 7.80 12.55 -2.07
N SER A 321 6.59 12.82 -2.48
CA SER A 321 5.57 11.81 -2.67
C SER A 321 5.91 10.91 -3.86
N ILE A 322 5.75 9.60 -3.66
CA ILE A 322 6.00 8.61 -4.71
C ILE A 322 4.86 8.63 -5.74
N ASN A 323 5.24 8.61 -7.02
CA ASN A 323 4.32 8.33 -8.10
C ASN A 323 3.95 6.84 -8.09
N LEU A 324 2.73 6.54 -7.63
CA LEU A 324 2.20 5.17 -7.64
C LEU A 324 1.94 4.70 -9.07
N ILE A 325 1.44 5.59 -9.93
CA ILE A 325 1.28 5.35 -11.36
C ILE A 325 2.15 6.35 -12.11
N PRO A 326 3.12 5.91 -12.92
CA PRO A 326 4.00 6.80 -13.66
C PRO A 326 3.27 7.52 -14.81
N ALA A 327 3.85 8.59 -15.31
CA ALA A 327 3.45 9.20 -16.57
C ALA A 327 3.76 8.26 -17.76
N ASN A 328 3.14 8.50 -18.89
CA ASN A 328 3.48 7.81 -20.15
C ASN A 328 4.82 8.29 -20.68
#